data_6829f43428ad48ea2bc225cf555fa8c3
#
_entry.id   6829f43428ad48ea2bc225cf555fa8c3
#
_cell.length_a   1.000
_cell.length_b   1.000
_cell.length_c   1.000
_cell.angle_alpha   90.00
_cell.angle_beta   90.00
_cell.angle_gamma   90.00
#
_symmetry.space_group_name_H-M   'P 1'
#
loop_
_entity.id
_entity.type
_entity.pdbx_description
1 polymer ?
#
loop_
_entity_poly.entity_id
_entity_poly.type
_entity_poly.pdbx_seq_one_letter_code
_entity_poly.pdbx_strand_id
1 'polypeptide(L)'
;PVGLIEAAADRDRLEEYRRVAAFQRHIGLEVHEIGPAEMADLFPLARTDDLLAGFYVPRDGRVNPVDLTMSLARGAKNLGVRVVEGVSVEQVLTRPDGARERTTGVRAAYRGETLDIECDIVVNCAGMWARELGERNGLVIPNQAAEHYYLITDHLDGMSPDAPVFEDPASYGYYREEGGGMMVGLFEPVAAPWRVNGIPRDFSFGEITPDWERMGPFVEKAMARVPATLDVGVRTFFCGPESFMPDLAPAVGESGSIGGYFVCAGLNSVGILSSGGLGRIMAHWILTGRPDVDVTGFNVDRFRAHQLALAYRAARTAEILGTVYAAHTPGIQLASGRGVFASPVLDRMVAQGAYLRDVSGWESADWYAGRGVPAQAEPGWGVQPWFAHWEAEHRCVREAVGLMDMSFMAKFEVTGADAGRVLSRLSTADVDGAIGEITYTQWLAEDGGIEADLTVTKLAEDRFLVVASDTAHGHTLAWLRRGIGTADVEVRDITTEWAMFTVQGPLSRAVLAAACPGTDFANEAFPFRSVREVVIDTATGPV
;
A
#
# COMPACT_ATOMS: atom_id res chain seq x y z
N PRO A 1 -3.83 -24.99 -16.84
CA PRO A 1 -3.35 -25.29 -15.49
C PRO A 1 -2.36 -26.45 -15.54
N VAL A 2 -1.20 -26.28 -14.90
CA VAL A 2 -0.15 -27.30 -14.72
C VAL A 2 0.21 -27.46 -13.24
N GLY A 3 -0.36 -26.64 -12.38
CA GLY A 3 -0.06 -26.55 -10.96
C GLY A 3 1.01 -25.51 -10.65
N LEU A 4 1.11 -25.16 -9.35
CA LEU A 4 2.14 -24.31 -8.76
C LEU A 4 2.64 -25.00 -7.48
N ILE A 5 3.95 -24.96 -7.24
CA ILE A 5 4.59 -25.36 -5.99
C ILE A 5 5.33 -24.17 -5.43
N GLU A 6 4.97 -23.71 -4.23
CA GLU A 6 5.70 -22.69 -3.46
C GLU A 6 6.56 -23.39 -2.41
N ALA A 7 7.88 -23.26 -2.49
CA ALA A 7 8.82 -24.00 -1.64
C ALA A 7 9.22 -23.20 -0.40
N ALA A 8 9.26 -23.87 0.76
CA ALA A 8 9.73 -23.33 2.03
C ALA A 8 11.06 -24.00 2.42
N ALA A 9 12.15 -23.22 2.44
CA ALA A 9 13.49 -23.66 2.81
C ALA A 9 13.81 -23.44 4.29
N ASP A 10 13.08 -22.59 4.98
CA ASP A 10 13.26 -22.26 6.38
C ASP A 10 11.94 -22.28 7.17
N ARG A 11 12.06 -22.17 8.50
CA ARG A 11 10.90 -22.27 9.40
C ARG A 11 9.97 -21.06 9.31
N ASP A 12 10.49 -19.87 9.04
CA ASP A 12 9.69 -18.66 8.97
C ASP A 12 8.83 -18.68 7.69
N ARG A 13 9.41 -19.08 6.57
CA ARG A 13 8.68 -19.29 5.31
C ARG A 13 7.64 -20.41 5.42
N LEU A 14 7.97 -21.49 6.11
CA LEU A 14 7.03 -22.60 6.34
C LEU A 14 5.81 -22.14 7.16
N GLU A 15 6.03 -21.36 8.21
CA GLU A 15 4.95 -20.81 9.03
C GLU A 15 4.09 -19.83 8.23
N GLU A 16 4.70 -18.95 7.45
CA GLU A 16 4.02 -18.03 6.55
C GLU A 16 3.11 -18.78 5.56
N TYR A 17 3.67 -19.73 4.83
CA TYR A 17 2.92 -20.46 3.81
C TYR A 17 1.81 -21.36 4.40
N ARG A 18 1.97 -21.87 5.61
CA ARG A 18 0.88 -22.55 6.33
C ARG A 18 -0.30 -21.62 6.61
N ARG A 19 -0.02 -20.37 6.98
CA ARG A 19 -1.06 -19.34 7.21
C ARG A 19 -1.74 -18.95 5.91
N VAL A 20 -0.96 -18.71 4.87
CA VAL A 20 -1.49 -18.41 3.51
C VAL A 20 -2.34 -19.58 3.00
N ALA A 21 -1.86 -20.81 3.09
CA ALA A 21 -2.60 -22.01 2.67
C ALA A 21 -3.88 -22.23 3.48
N ALA A 22 -3.88 -21.91 4.78
CA ALA A 22 -5.09 -21.98 5.60
C ALA A 22 -6.16 -20.99 5.12
N PHE A 23 -5.75 -19.76 4.79
CA PHE A 23 -6.65 -18.75 4.22
C PHE A 23 -7.15 -19.14 2.82
N GLN A 24 -6.26 -19.62 1.94
CA GLN A 24 -6.62 -20.08 0.61
C GLN A 24 -7.67 -21.21 0.66
N ARG A 25 -7.51 -22.20 1.53
CA ARG A 25 -8.51 -23.25 1.75
C ARG A 25 -9.84 -22.69 2.28
N HIS A 26 -9.79 -21.68 3.16
CA HIS A 26 -10.99 -21.03 3.68
C HIS A 26 -11.83 -20.37 2.56
N ILE A 27 -11.18 -19.79 1.58
CA ILE A 27 -11.86 -19.19 0.41
C ILE A 27 -12.15 -20.20 -0.72
N GLY A 28 -11.88 -21.49 -0.50
CA GLY A 28 -12.26 -22.58 -1.42
C GLY A 28 -11.20 -22.98 -2.43
N LEU A 29 -9.95 -22.56 -2.26
CA LEU A 29 -8.83 -23.03 -3.10
C LEU A 29 -8.31 -24.39 -2.59
N GLU A 30 -7.96 -25.27 -3.53
CA GLU A 30 -7.32 -26.53 -3.23
C GLU A 30 -5.81 -26.31 -3.10
N VAL A 31 -5.28 -26.53 -1.87
CA VAL A 31 -3.84 -26.37 -1.57
C VAL A 31 -3.39 -27.53 -0.68
N HIS A 32 -2.30 -28.19 -1.07
CA HIS A 32 -1.70 -29.31 -0.38
C HIS A 32 -0.31 -28.94 0.16
N GLU A 33 -0.07 -29.17 1.45
CA GLU A 33 1.29 -29.16 2.01
C GLU A 33 1.91 -30.52 1.67
N ILE A 34 3.03 -30.53 0.93
CA ILE A 34 3.72 -31.71 0.42
C ILE A 34 5.17 -31.75 0.90
N GLY A 35 5.73 -32.96 1.01
CA GLY A 35 7.11 -33.14 1.41
C GLY A 35 8.12 -33.03 0.25
N PRO A 36 9.45 -33.01 0.58
CA PRO A 36 10.50 -32.92 -0.43
C PRO A 36 10.47 -34.04 -1.49
N ALA A 37 10.07 -35.25 -1.11
CA ALA A 37 9.95 -36.37 -2.04
C ALA A 37 8.81 -36.16 -3.05
N GLU A 38 7.65 -35.71 -2.59
CA GLU A 38 6.51 -35.41 -3.47
C GLU A 38 6.81 -34.23 -4.39
N MET A 39 7.58 -33.22 -3.90
CA MET A 39 8.06 -32.12 -4.76
C MET A 39 8.96 -32.66 -5.87
N ALA A 40 9.89 -33.58 -5.54
CA ALA A 40 10.77 -34.18 -6.53
C ALA A 40 10.01 -35.06 -7.54
N ASP A 41 8.92 -35.72 -7.14
CA ASP A 41 8.04 -36.46 -8.05
C ASP A 41 7.30 -35.52 -9.02
N LEU A 42 6.83 -34.35 -8.55
CA LEU A 42 6.11 -33.36 -9.36
C LEU A 42 7.05 -32.52 -10.24
N PHE A 43 8.25 -32.23 -9.75
CA PHE A 43 9.26 -31.42 -10.46
C PHE A 43 10.64 -32.05 -10.33
N PRO A 44 10.93 -33.12 -11.10
CA PRO A 44 12.14 -33.97 -10.94
C PRO A 44 13.48 -33.24 -11.15
N LEU A 45 13.48 -32.11 -11.84
CA LEU A 45 14.70 -31.34 -12.11
C LEU A 45 15.14 -30.47 -10.93
N ALA A 46 14.25 -30.16 -9.96
CA ALA A 46 14.59 -29.36 -8.81
C ALA A 46 15.34 -30.18 -7.73
N ARG A 47 16.35 -29.58 -7.13
CA ARG A 47 16.93 -30.07 -5.88
C ARG A 47 15.98 -29.74 -4.74
N THR A 48 15.55 -30.74 -3.99
CA THR A 48 14.55 -30.59 -2.91
C THR A 48 15.04 -31.04 -1.54
N ASP A 49 16.28 -31.55 -1.42
CA ASP A 49 16.85 -32.13 -0.21
C ASP A 49 17.11 -31.13 0.91
N ASP A 50 17.18 -29.85 0.60
CA ASP A 50 17.33 -28.71 1.52
C ASP A 50 16.01 -27.98 1.82
N LEU A 51 14.88 -28.46 1.31
CA LEU A 51 13.56 -27.87 1.51
C LEU A 51 12.82 -28.55 2.66
N LEU A 52 12.00 -27.77 3.40
CA LEU A 52 11.19 -28.28 4.51
C LEU A 52 9.83 -28.80 4.02
N ALA A 53 9.18 -28.05 3.13
CA ALA A 53 7.88 -28.39 2.53
C ALA A 53 7.65 -27.60 1.24
N GLY A 54 6.68 -28.05 0.45
CA GLY A 54 6.08 -27.33 -0.67
C GLY A 54 4.58 -27.16 -0.45
N PHE A 55 4.03 -26.10 -1.03
CA PHE A 55 2.58 -25.84 -1.04
C PHE A 55 2.10 -25.96 -2.49
N TYR A 56 1.45 -27.06 -2.79
CA TYR A 56 1.02 -27.40 -4.14
C TYR A 56 -0.41 -26.96 -4.39
N VAL A 57 -0.60 -26.15 -5.44
CA VAL A 57 -1.90 -25.66 -5.91
C VAL A 57 -2.19 -26.29 -7.27
N PRO A 58 -2.96 -27.42 -7.35
CA PRO A 58 -3.11 -28.22 -8.58
C PRO A 58 -3.77 -27.47 -9.74
N ARG A 59 -4.65 -26.52 -9.43
CA ARG A 59 -5.43 -25.78 -10.43
C ARG A 59 -4.79 -24.49 -10.89
N ASP A 60 -3.63 -24.13 -10.34
CA ASP A 60 -2.82 -23.03 -10.81
C ASP A 60 -2.03 -23.38 -12.07
N GLY A 61 -1.21 -22.48 -12.58
CA GLY A 61 -0.43 -22.74 -13.78
C GLY A 61 0.20 -21.50 -14.39
N ARG A 62 0.34 -21.55 -15.69
CA ARG A 62 0.99 -20.51 -16.49
C ARG A 62 0.14 -20.11 -17.68
N VAL A 63 0.37 -18.91 -18.18
CA VAL A 63 -0.30 -18.40 -19.38
C VAL A 63 0.71 -17.59 -20.20
N ASN A 64 0.53 -17.57 -21.51
CA ASN A 64 1.24 -16.61 -22.36
C ASN A 64 0.61 -15.22 -22.18
N PRO A 65 1.38 -14.19 -21.77
CA PRO A 65 0.85 -12.86 -21.49
C PRO A 65 0.18 -12.19 -22.72
N VAL A 66 0.77 -12.39 -23.90
CA VAL A 66 0.25 -11.84 -25.17
C VAL A 66 -1.08 -12.48 -25.51
N ASP A 67 -1.17 -13.81 -25.45
CA ASP A 67 -2.40 -14.55 -25.78
C ASP A 67 -3.54 -14.20 -24.81
N LEU A 68 -3.24 -14.06 -23.52
CA LEU A 68 -4.21 -13.64 -22.51
C LEU A 68 -4.74 -12.23 -22.83
N THR A 69 -3.84 -11.27 -23.03
CA THR A 69 -4.20 -9.88 -23.33
C THR A 69 -5.01 -9.78 -24.62
N MET A 70 -4.60 -10.46 -25.68
CA MET A 70 -5.30 -10.47 -26.96
C MET A 70 -6.65 -11.17 -26.87
N SER A 71 -6.79 -12.20 -26.05
CA SER A 71 -8.06 -12.90 -25.81
C SER A 71 -9.05 -11.99 -25.07
N LEU A 72 -8.61 -11.29 -24.03
CA LEU A 72 -9.43 -10.31 -23.31
C LEU A 72 -9.85 -9.14 -24.23
N ALA A 73 -8.92 -8.59 -25.02
CA ALA A 73 -9.20 -7.52 -25.97
C ALA A 73 -10.20 -7.96 -27.03
N ARG A 74 -10.10 -9.22 -27.54
CA ARG A 74 -11.06 -9.78 -28.49
C ARG A 74 -12.44 -9.96 -27.84
N GLY A 75 -12.49 -10.47 -26.62
CA GLY A 75 -13.72 -10.59 -25.85
C GLY A 75 -14.41 -9.24 -25.67
N ALA A 76 -13.67 -8.21 -25.28
CA ALA A 76 -14.17 -6.85 -25.15
C ALA A 76 -14.72 -6.29 -26.49
N LYS A 77 -13.97 -6.46 -27.59
CA LYS A 77 -14.42 -6.05 -28.93
C LYS A 77 -15.72 -6.75 -29.34
N ASN A 78 -15.87 -8.03 -29.04
CA ASN A 78 -17.10 -8.79 -29.34
C ASN A 78 -18.32 -8.26 -28.56
N LEU A 79 -18.08 -7.62 -27.41
CA LEU A 79 -19.10 -6.95 -26.60
C LEU A 79 -19.29 -5.46 -26.98
N GLY A 80 -18.69 -4.99 -28.05
CA GLY A 80 -18.88 -3.63 -28.57
C GLY A 80 -17.84 -2.61 -28.09
N VAL A 81 -16.82 -3.01 -27.34
CA VAL A 81 -15.74 -2.10 -26.94
C VAL A 81 -14.87 -1.73 -28.15
N ARG A 82 -14.56 -0.44 -28.29
CA ARG A 82 -13.63 0.06 -29.30
C ARG A 82 -12.22 0.06 -28.74
N VAL A 83 -11.34 -0.75 -29.30
CA VAL A 83 -9.90 -0.74 -28.98
C VAL A 83 -9.19 0.00 -30.10
N VAL A 84 -8.55 1.12 -29.78
CA VAL A 84 -7.83 1.99 -30.73
C VAL A 84 -6.37 2.05 -30.31
N GLU A 85 -5.50 1.58 -31.21
CA GLU A 85 -4.05 1.58 -31.01
C GLU A 85 -3.41 2.86 -31.55
N GLY A 86 -2.21 3.21 -31.08
CA GLY A 86 -1.47 4.38 -31.53
C GLY A 86 -2.03 5.71 -31.03
N VAL A 87 -2.89 5.70 -29.99
CA VAL A 87 -3.42 6.89 -29.33
C VAL A 87 -2.67 7.10 -28.02
N SER A 88 -1.96 8.22 -27.88
CA SER A 88 -1.28 8.62 -26.66
C SER A 88 -2.15 9.59 -25.87
N VAL A 89 -2.66 9.17 -24.71
CA VAL A 89 -3.42 10.06 -23.81
C VAL A 89 -2.43 10.98 -23.08
N GLU A 90 -2.62 12.28 -23.26
CA GLU A 90 -1.72 13.30 -22.73
C GLU A 90 -2.25 13.95 -21.46
N GLN A 91 -3.56 14.06 -21.28
CA GLN A 91 -4.19 14.71 -20.15
C GLN A 91 -5.63 14.20 -19.96
N VAL A 92 -6.09 14.11 -18.74
CA VAL A 92 -7.51 13.98 -18.40
C VAL A 92 -8.10 15.37 -18.27
N LEU A 93 -9.19 15.64 -19.00
CA LEU A 93 -9.89 16.91 -18.99
C LEU A 93 -10.91 16.93 -17.87
N THR A 94 -10.97 18.04 -17.12
CA THR A 94 -11.82 18.18 -15.94
C THR A 94 -12.57 19.51 -15.92
N ARG A 95 -13.60 19.59 -15.10
CA ARG A 95 -14.31 20.84 -14.74
C ARG A 95 -14.55 20.87 -13.23
N PRO A 96 -14.75 22.06 -12.64
CA PRO A 96 -15.16 22.16 -11.23
C PRO A 96 -16.49 21.42 -10.97
N ASP A 97 -16.57 20.76 -9.80
CA ASP A 97 -17.76 20.03 -9.33
C ASP A 97 -17.82 20.09 -7.79
N GLY A 98 -18.27 21.24 -7.27
CA GLY A 98 -18.28 21.53 -5.84
C GLY A 98 -16.89 21.57 -5.24
N ALA A 99 -16.65 20.78 -4.18
CA ALA A 99 -15.35 20.67 -3.50
C ALA A 99 -14.35 19.77 -4.25
N ARG A 100 -14.70 19.26 -5.44
CA ARG A 100 -13.86 18.40 -6.29
C ARG A 100 -13.85 18.92 -7.72
N GLU A 101 -13.08 18.24 -8.55
CA GLU A 101 -13.23 18.29 -10.00
C GLU A 101 -14.01 17.07 -10.51
N ARG A 102 -14.45 17.12 -11.76
CA ARG A 102 -15.10 16.02 -12.46
C ARG A 102 -14.49 15.85 -13.84
N THR A 103 -14.24 14.60 -14.20
CA THR A 103 -13.81 14.22 -15.55
C THR A 103 -14.83 14.64 -16.60
N THR A 104 -14.33 15.17 -17.73
CA THR A 104 -15.13 15.51 -18.92
C THR A 104 -14.60 14.85 -20.18
N GLY A 105 -13.42 14.25 -20.13
CA GLY A 105 -12.80 13.59 -21.26
C GLY A 105 -11.30 13.43 -21.13
N VAL A 106 -10.67 13.15 -22.25
CA VAL A 106 -9.21 13.08 -22.35
C VAL A 106 -8.72 13.85 -23.58
N ARG A 107 -7.55 14.47 -23.44
CA ARG A 107 -6.76 14.97 -24.56
C ARG A 107 -5.75 13.93 -24.98
N ALA A 108 -5.70 13.61 -26.27
CA ALA A 108 -4.83 12.57 -26.81
C ALA A 108 -4.16 13.02 -28.11
N ALA A 109 -3.00 12.44 -28.40
CA ALA A 109 -2.33 12.56 -29.68
C ALA A 109 -2.57 11.30 -30.52
N TYR A 110 -2.96 11.49 -31.78
CA TYR A 110 -3.18 10.42 -32.74
C TYR A 110 -2.72 10.86 -34.13
N ARG A 111 -1.77 10.15 -34.71
CA ARG A 111 -1.21 10.43 -36.07
C ARG A 111 -0.72 11.86 -36.26
N GLY A 112 -0.18 12.48 -35.21
CA GLY A 112 0.33 13.86 -35.24
C GLY A 112 -0.73 14.94 -35.00
N GLU A 113 -1.98 14.58 -34.80
CA GLU A 113 -3.07 15.48 -34.45
C GLU A 113 -3.43 15.36 -32.97
N THR A 114 -3.89 16.45 -32.37
CA THR A 114 -4.46 16.47 -31.02
C THR A 114 -5.97 16.26 -31.10
N LEU A 115 -6.48 15.34 -30.27
CA LEU A 115 -7.90 15.01 -30.18
C LEU A 115 -8.38 15.20 -28.74
N ASP A 116 -9.53 15.83 -28.57
CA ASP A 116 -10.26 15.80 -27.31
C ASP A 116 -11.41 14.78 -27.44
N ILE A 117 -11.42 13.80 -26.54
CA ILE A 117 -12.41 12.71 -26.52
C ILE A 117 -13.28 12.92 -25.29
N GLU A 118 -14.55 13.23 -25.48
CA GLU A 118 -15.51 13.42 -24.38
C GLU A 118 -15.89 12.09 -23.73
N CYS A 119 -15.86 12.04 -22.41
CA CYS A 119 -16.36 10.92 -21.60
C CYS A 119 -16.56 11.36 -20.14
N ASP A 120 -17.46 10.67 -19.45
CA ASP A 120 -17.75 10.94 -18.02
C ASP A 120 -16.80 10.21 -17.07
N ILE A 121 -16.12 9.15 -17.54
CA ILE A 121 -15.26 8.29 -16.73
C ILE A 121 -13.99 7.98 -17.52
N VAL A 122 -12.86 8.10 -16.85
CA VAL A 122 -11.54 7.69 -17.34
C VAL A 122 -10.95 6.68 -16.36
N VAL A 123 -10.40 5.58 -16.89
CA VAL A 123 -9.66 4.60 -16.09
C VAL A 123 -8.19 4.62 -16.51
N ASN A 124 -7.32 5.08 -15.64
CA ASN A 124 -5.88 5.11 -15.86
C ASN A 124 -5.28 3.72 -15.59
N CYS A 125 -5.14 2.92 -16.63
CA CYS A 125 -4.47 1.63 -16.64
C CYS A 125 -3.11 1.71 -17.35
N ALA A 126 -2.43 2.87 -17.29
CA ALA A 126 -1.24 3.16 -18.07
C ALA A 126 0.06 2.50 -17.54
N GLY A 127 -0.04 1.51 -16.64
CA GLY A 127 1.12 0.77 -16.14
C GLY A 127 2.18 1.70 -15.55
N MET A 128 3.43 1.60 -16.01
CA MET A 128 4.53 2.45 -15.52
C MET A 128 4.37 3.95 -15.84
N TRP A 129 3.54 4.31 -16.81
CA TRP A 129 3.23 5.72 -17.15
C TRP A 129 2.07 6.32 -16.35
N ALA A 130 1.39 5.52 -15.51
CA ALA A 130 0.22 5.97 -14.75
C ALA A 130 0.52 7.16 -13.83
N ARG A 131 1.73 7.20 -13.24
CA ARG A 131 2.21 8.33 -12.43
C ARG A 131 2.22 9.63 -13.22
N GLU A 132 2.90 9.64 -14.36
CA GLU A 132 3.06 10.85 -15.17
C GLU A 132 1.73 11.39 -15.69
N LEU A 133 0.80 10.50 -16.03
CA LEU A 133 -0.56 10.89 -16.41
C LEU A 133 -1.34 11.47 -15.22
N GLY A 134 -1.23 10.85 -14.04
CA GLY A 134 -1.91 11.33 -12.83
C GLY A 134 -1.37 12.66 -12.32
N GLU A 135 -0.05 12.86 -12.32
CA GLU A 135 0.62 14.10 -11.88
C GLU A 135 0.13 15.33 -12.66
N ARG A 136 -0.24 15.19 -13.95
CA ARG A 136 -0.81 16.28 -14.77
C ARG A 136 -2.15 16.80 -14.25
N ASN A 137 -2.83 16.00 -13.46
CA ASN A 137 -4.09 16.34 -12.79
C ASN A 137 -3.93 16.46 -11.26
N GLY A 138 -2.70 16.51 -10.74
CA GLY A 138 -2.43 16.64 -9.31
C GLY A 138 -2.70 15.38 -8.49
N LEU A 139 -2.85 14.20 -9.13
CA LEU A 139 -3.04 12.93 -8.43
C LEU A 139 -1.69 12.38 -7.93
N VAL A 140 -1.73 11.76 -6.77
CA VAL A 140 -0.58 11.07 -6.18
C VAL A 140 -0.65 9.59 -6.55
N ILE A 141 0.13 9.18 -7.55
CA ILE A 141 0.29 7.79 -7.98
C ILE A 141 1.80 7.50 -7.98
N PRO A 142 2.39 7.10 -6.86
CA PRO A 142 3.85 7.07 -6.71
C PRO A 142 4.49 5.81 -7.30
N ASN A 143 3.92 5.24 -8.35
CA ASN A 143 4.51 4.09 -9.02
C ASN A 143 5.82 4.47 -9.71
N GLN A 144 6.77 3.56 -9.68
CA GLN A 144 8.09 3.70 -10.27
C GLN A 144 8.49 2.42 -11.00
N ALA A 145 9.03 2.58 -12.20
CA ALA A 145 9.56 1.44 -12.93
C ALA A 145 10.90 0.96 -12.31
N ALA A 146 11.07 -0.36 -12.27
CA ALA A 146 12.31 -1.03 -11.95
C ALA A 146 12.68 -2.03 -13.04
N GLU A 147 13.96 -2.33 -13.15
CA GLU A 147 14.44 -3.45 -13.96
C GLU A 147 13.94 -4.76 -13.36
N HIS A 148 13.38 -5.61 -14.18
CA HIS A 148 12.97 -6.97 -13.79
C HIS A 148 13.49 -7.99 -14.79
N TYR A 149 13.96 -9.14 -14.28
CA TYR A 149 14.77 -10.06 -15.04
C TYR A 149 14.18 -11.46 -15.10
N TYR A 150 14.32 -12.09 -16.26
CA TYR A 150 14.24 -13.54 -16.40
C TYR A 150 15.24 -14.04 -17.44
N LEU A 151 15.63 -15.29 -17.34
CA LEU A 151 16.37 -15.97 -18.39
C LEU A 151 15.58 -17.16 -18.93
N ILE A 152 15.90 -17.58 -20.16
CA ILE A 152 15.39 -18.80 -20.76
C ILE A 152 16.61 -19.61 -21.19
N THR A 153 16.69 -20.87 -20.76
CA THR A 153 17.76 -21.77 -21.13
C THR A 153 17.57 -22.34 -22.54
N ASP A 154 18.62 -22.89 -23.11
CA ASP A 154 18.51 -23.84 -24.21
C ASP A 154 17.67 -25.05 -23.79
N HIS A 155 17.46 -25.99 -24.72
CA HIS A 155 16.71 -27.21 -24.46
C HIS A 155 17.28 -27.95 -23.22
N LEU A 156 16.37 -28.36 -22.34
CA LEU A 156 16.71 -29.01 -21.08
C LEU A 156 16.11 -30.44 -21.07
N ASP A 157 16.96 -31.45 -21.11
CA ASP A 157 16.52 -32.83 -21.07
C ASP A 157 15.73 -33.13 -19.79
N GLY A 158 14.59 -33.80 -19.94
CA GLY A 158 13.71 -34.14 -18.83
C GLY A 158 12.70 -33.02 -18.45
N MET A 159 12.75 -31.88 -19.12
CA MET A 159 11.74 -30.81 -18.89
C MET A 159 10.40 -31.22 -19.50
N SER A 160 9.39 -31.38 -18.65
CA SER A 160 8.02 -31.72 -19.08
C SER A 160 7.20 -30.46 -19.35
N PRO A 161 6.44 -30.42 -20.47
CA PRO A 161 5.48 -29.33 -20.70
C PRO A 161 4.35 -29.27 -19.68
N ASP A 162 4.11 -30.37 -18.94
CA ASP A 162 3.09 -30.46 -17.89
C ASP A 162 3.68 -30.24 -16.48
N ALA A 163 4.98 -29.92 -16.37
CA ALA A 163 5.59 -29.58 -15.08
C ALA A 163 4.92 -28.38 -14.44
N PRO A 164 4.62 -28.42 -13.14
CA PRO A 164 4.09 -27.26 -12.43
C PRO A 164 5.08 -26.10 -12.47
N VAL A 165 4.59 -24.88 -12.24
CA VAL A 165 5.45 -23.76 -11.89
C VAL A 165 6.06 -24.06 -10.52
N PHE A 166 7.35 -23.78 -10.35
CA PHE A 166 8.04 -23.97 -9.08
C PHE A 166 8.61 -22.65 -8.61
N GLU A 167 8.32 -22.24 -7.37
CA GLU A 167 8.83 -21.03 -6.76
C GLU A 167 9.68 -21.35 -5.54
N ASP A 168 10.90 -20.80 -5.51
CA ASP A 168 11.80 -20.88 -4.36
C ASP A 168 12.33 -19.49 -3.98
N PRO A 169 11.68 -18.82 -3.05
CA PRO A 169 12.13 -17.50 -2.57
C PRO A 169 13.54 -17.51 -1.99
N ALA A 170 13.98 -18.63 -1.37
CA ALA A 170 15.32 -18.75 -0.83
C ALA A 170 16.41 -18.71 -1.91
N SER A 171 16.09 -19.11 -3.14
CA SER A 171 16.96 -19.02 -4.31
C SER A 171 16.68 -17.80 -5.18
N TYR A 172 15.78 -16.89 -4.78
CA TYR A 172 15.31 -15.74 -5.54
C TYR A 172 14.64 -16.09 -6.86
N GLY A 173 14.22 -17.34 -7.08
CA GLY A 173 13.83 -17.84 -8.38
C GLY A 173 12.42 -18.41 -8.45
N TYR A 174 11.77 -18.21 -9.61
CA TYR A 174 10.62 -18.99 -10.05
C TYR A 174 10.95 -19.66 -11.38
N TYR A 175 10.42 -20.87 -11.57
CA TYR A 175 10.82 -21.78 -12.63
C TYR A 175 9.60 -22.31 -13.37
N ARG A 176 9.63 -22.29 -14.69
CA ARG A 176 8.61 -22.90 -15.53
C ARG A 176 9.18 -23.40 -16.85
N GLU A 177 8.53 -24.35 -17.46
CA GLU A 177 8.87 -24.76 -18.81
C GLU A 177 8.59 -23.64 -19.81
N GLU A 178 9.51 -23.44 -20.77
CA GLU A 178 9.38 -22.48 -21.86
C GLU A 178 10.03 -23.02 -23.15
N GLY A 179 9.21 -23.63 -24.03
CA GLY A 179 9.62 -24.11 -25.34
C GLY A 179 10.71 -25.16 -25.29
N GLY A 180 10.61 -26.14 -24.40
CA GLY A 180 11.55 -27.23 -24.18
C GLY A 180 12.76 -26.84 -23.32
N GLY A 181 12.93 -25.58 -22.96
CA GLY A 181 13.88 -25.09 -21.97
C GLY A 181 13.18 -24.69 -20.69
N MET A 182 13.89 -24.00 -19.83
CA MET A 182 13.36 -23.46 -18.57
C MET A 182 13.44 -21.94 -18.55
N MET A 183 12.33 -21.29 -18.24
CA MET A 183 12.36 -19.90 -17.81
C MET A 183 12.69 -19.86 -16.31
N VAL A 184 13.69 -19.06 -15.95
CA VAL A 184 14.05 -18.73 -14.57
C VAL A 184 13.84 -17.23 -14.39
N GLY A 185 12.81 -16.85 -13.66
CA GLY A 185 12.58 -15.46 -13.29
C GLY A 185 13.15 -15.16 -11.93
N LEU A 186 13.45 -13.88 -11.67
CA LEU A 186 14.27 -13.48 -10.52
C LEU A 186 13.61 -12.33 -9.75
N PHE A 187 13.61 -12.45 -8.41
CA PHE A 187 13.28 -11.38 -7.49
C PHE A 187 14.50 -11.11 -6.59
N GLU A 188 15.44 -10.36 -7.09
CA GLU A 188 16.65 -9.99 -6.36
C GLU A 188 16.34 -9.06 -5.17
N PRO A 189 17.10 -9.14 -4.06
CA PRO A 189 16.80 -8.40 -2.83
C PRO A 189 16.96 -6.88 -2.95
N VAL A 190 17.73 -6.40 -3.95
CA VAL A 190 17.92 -4.97 -4.22
C VAL A 190 17.76 -4.74 -5.71
N ALA A 191 16.65 -4.12 -6.10
CA ALA A 191 16.35 -3.83 -7.50
C ALA A 191 17.04 -2.55 -7.99
N ALA A 192 17.10 -2.39 -9.32
CA ALA A 192 17.53 -1.18 -9.97
C ALA A 192 16.31 -0.34 -10.43
N PRO A 193 16.03 0.82 -9.81
CA PRO A 193 15.00 1.72 -10.28
C PRO A 193 15.33 2.26 -11.67
N TRP A 194 14.36 2.16 -12.59
CA TRP A 194 14.58 2.57 -13.97
C TRP A 194 13.90 3.90 -14.28
N ARG A 195 14.63 4.81 -14.97
CA ARG A 195 14.11 6.10 -15.45
C ARG A 195 13.34 6.90 -14.38
N VAL A 196 13.92 7.08 -13.22
CA VAL A 196 13.29 7.77 -12.07
C VAL A 196 12.89 9.22 -12.41
N ASN A 197 13.65 9.88 -13.32
CA ASN A 197 13.38 11.24 -13.78
C ASN A 197 12.29 11.35 -14.87
N GLY A 198 11.71 10.23 -15.30
CA GLY A 198 10.69 10.17 -16.34
C GLY A 198 11.04 9.17 -17.45
N ILE A 199 10.01 8.54 -17.99
CA ILE A 199 10.11 7.56 -19.07
C ILE A 199 10.20 8.30 -20.40
N PRO A 200 11.14 7.94 -21.32
CA PRO A 200 11.19 8.55 -22.64
C PRO A 200 9.84 8.39 -23.38
N ARG A 201 9.38 9.45 -24.03
CA ARG A 201 8.07 9.47 -24.72
C ARG A 201 7.97 8.48 -25.87
N ASP A 202 9.10 8.13 -26.46
CA ASP A 202 9.23 7.18 -27.58
C ASP A 202 9.48 5.75 -27.12
N PHE A 203 9.62 5.51 -25.80
CA PHE A 203 9.82 4.17 -25.28
C PHE A 203 8.51 3.37 -25.38
N SER A 204 8.53 2.31 -26.18
CA SER A 204 7.40 1.39 -26.37
C SER A 204 7.94 0.03 -26.80
N PHE A 205 7.47 -1.06 -26.19
CA PHE A 205 7.94 -2.44 -26.44
C PHE A 205 9.46 -2.61 -26.37
N GLY A 206 10.12 -1.75 -25.61
CA GLY A 206 11.58 -1.75 -25.47
C GLY A 206 12.06 -2.69 -24.38
N GLU A 207 13.30 -3.14 -24.56
CA GLU A 207 14.04 -3.92 -23.57
C GLU A 207 15.16 -3.04 -22.96
N ILE A 208 15.57 -3.39 -21.76
CA ILE A 208 16.73 -2.80 -21.09
C ILE A 208 17.92 -3.75 -21.32
N THR A 209 19.11 -3.21 -21.59
CA THR A 209 20.31 -4.04 -21.69
C THR A 209 20.56 -4.74 -20.34
N PRO A 210 20.57 -6.09 -20.30
CA PRO A 210 20.75 -6.81 -19.05
C PRO A 210 22.11 -6.55 -18.39
N ASP A 211 22.08 -6.34 -17.09
CA ASP A 211 23.28 -6.18 -16.25
C ASP A 211 23.71 -7.53 -15.66
N TRP A 212 24.58 -8.22 -16.40
CA TRP A 212 25.14 -9.52 -15.99
C TRP A 212 26.01 -9.42 -14.73
N GLU A 213 26.71 -8.32 -14.53
CA GLU A 213 27.60 -8.15 -13.37
C GLU A 213 26.76 -8.08 -12.09
N ARG A 214 25.71 -7.27 -12.07
CA ARG A 214 24.79 -7.15 -10.93
C ARG A 214 23.98 -8.44 -10.70
N MET A 215 23.47 -9.06 -11.77
CA MET A 215 22.56 -10.18 -11.67
C MET A 215 23.22 -11.55 -11.54
N GLY A 216 24.50 -11.67 -11.91
CA GLY A 216 25.24 -12.93 -11.92
C GLY A 216 25.10 -13.76 -10.65
N PRO A 217 25.33 -13.23 -9.44
CA PRO A 217 25.21 -13.97 -8.19
C PRO A 217 23.78 -14.51 -7.92
N PHE A 218 22.75 -13.78 -8.34
CA PHE A 218 21.35 -14.20 -8.19
C PHE A 218 20.96 -15.26 -9.21
N VAL A 219 21.44 -15.11 -10.45
CA VAL A 219 21.27 -16.10 -11.52
C VAL A 219 21.91 -17.43 -11.12
N GLU A 220 23.16 -17.42 -10.65
CA GLU A 220 23.86 -18.63 -10.20
C GLU A 220 23.11 -19.34 -9.05
N LYS A 221 22.63 -18.56 -8.08
CA LYS A 221 21.88 -19.10 -6.95
C LYS A 221 20.54 -19.69 -7.39
N ALA A 222 19.81 -19.03 -8.28
CA ALA A 222 18.56 -19.54 -8.83
C ALA A 222 18.79 -20.82 -9.67
N MET A 223 19.77 -20.82 -10.56
CA MET A 223 20.09 -21.98 -11.38
C MET A 223 20.55 -23.18 -10.54
N ALA A 224 21.20 -22.96 -9.39
CA ALA A 224 21.58 -24.03 -8.46
C ALA A 224 20.39 -24.79 -7.86
N ARG A 225 19.16 -24.21 -7.85
CA ARG A 225 17.93 -24.92 -7.47
C ARG A 225 17.57 -26.01 -8.47
N VAL A 226 17.90 -25.81 -9.76
CA VAL A 226 17.71 -26.77 -10.84
C VAL A 226 19.06 -27.03 -11.52
N PRO A 227 19.91 -27.93 -10.95
CA PRO A 227 21.31 -28.07 -11.35
C PRO A 227 21.53 -28.33 -12.84
N ALA A 228 20.61 -29.02 -13.51
CA ALA A 228 20.69 -29.28 -14.94
C ALA A 228 20.71 -27.98 -15.79
N THR A 229 20.26 -26.85 -15.26
CA THR A 229 20.34 -25.55 -15.94
C THR A 229 21.76 -25.01 -16.05
N LEU A 230 22.68 -25.47 -15.18
CA LEU A 230 24.09 -25.06 -15.19
C LEU A 230 24.89 -25.72 -16.33
N ASP A 231 24.37 -26.79 -16.90
CA ASP A 231 25.03 -27.60 -17.95
C ASP A 231 24.55 -27.22 -19.36
N VAL A 232 23.62 -26.26 -19.49
CA VAL A 232 23.05 -25.79 -20.77
C VAL A 232 23.28 -24.31 -20.99
N GLY A 233 23.18 -23.86 -22.24
CA GLY A 233 23.31 -22.41 -22.56
C GLY A 233 22.12 -21.59 -22.12
N VAL A 234 22.32 -20.28 -22.00
CA VAL A 234 21.25 -19.29 -21.83
C VAL A 234 20.86 -18.74 -23.19
N ARG A 235 19.67 -19.09 -23.67
CA ARG A 235 19.12 -18.64 -24.95
C ARG A 235 18.74 -17.17 -24.93
N THR A 236 18.17 -16.74 -23.82
CA THR A 236 17.70 -15.37 -23.63
C THR A 236 17.96 -14.93 -22.19
N PHE A 237 18.52 -13.74 -22.02
CA PHE A 237 18.51 -13.04 -20.75
C PHE A 237 17.81 -11.70 -20.96
N PHE A 238 16.61 -11.61 -20.45
CA PHE A 238 15.72 -10.47 -20.66
C PHE A 238 15.73 -9.56 -19.46
N CYS A 239 15.71 -8.24 -19.73
CA CYS A 239 15.43 -7.21 -18.75
C CYS A 239 14.35 -6.29 -19.31
N GLY A 240 13.25 -6.14 -18.57
CA GLY A 240 12.17 -5.21 -18.90
C GLY A 240 11.81 -4.31 -17.73
N PRO A 241 11.24 -3.12 -18.00
CA PRO A 241 10.76 -2.25 -16.94
C PRO A 241 9.40 -2.74 -16.44
N GLU A 242 9.26 -2.94 -15.15
CA GLU A 242 7.99 -3.20 -14.47
C GLU A 242 7.67 -2.13 -13.43
N SER A 243 6.39 -1.90 -13.14
CA SER A 243 5.96 -0.84 -12.23
C SER A 243 5.67 -1.34 -10.83
N PHE A 244 6.29 -0.68 -9.85
CA PHE A 244 6.16 -0.99 -8.43
C PHE A 244 5.60 0.19 -7.64
N MET A 245 4.73 -0.13 -6.69
CA MET A 245 4.20 0.82 -5.71
C MET A 245 5.05 0.79 -4.44
N PRO A 246 5.09 1.89 -3.66
CA PRO A 246 5.95 1.97 -2.46
C PRO A 246 5.64 0.97 -1.35
N ASP A 247 4.47 0.38 -1.37
CA ASP A 247 3.93 -0.56 -0.37
C ASP A 247 3.62 -1.94 -0.94
N LEU A 248 4.06 -2.22 -2.16
CA LEU A 248 3.82 -3.47 -2.90
C LEU A 248 2.32 -3.78 -3.13
N ALA A 249 1.43 -2.82 -2.98
CA ALA A 249 0.01 -2.97 -3.27
C ALA A 249 -0.41 -2.09 -4.45
N PRO A 250 -1.28 -2.55 -5.37
CA PRO A 250 -1.68 -1.76 -6.52
C PRO A 250 -2.45 -0.49 -6.13
N ALA A 251 -2.43 0.53 -6.99
CA ALA A 251 -3.31 1.68 -6.86
C ALA A 251 -4.62 1.41 -7.59
N VAL A 252 -5.74 1.33 -6.86
CA VAL A 252 -7.06 0.99 -7.40
C VAL A 252 -8.10 1.96 -6.89
N GLY A 253 -9.04 2.35 -7.75
CA GLY A 253 -10.25 3.08 -7.36
C GLY A 253 -10.39 4.47 -7.92
N GLU A 254 -11.49 5.13 -7.57
CA GLU A 254 -11.80 6.50 -7.97
C GLU A 254 -11.01 7.50 -7.13
N SER A 255 -10.43 8.51 -7.76
CA SER A 255 -9.77 9.62 -7.07
C SER A 255 -10.75 10.39 -6.17
N GLY A 256 -10.35 10.70 -4.96
CA GLY A 256 -11.12 11.55 -4.06
C GLY A 256 -11.22 13.01 -4.51
N SER A 257 -10.27 13.48 -5.32
CA SER A 257 -10.22 14.86 -5.82
C SER A 257 -10.89 15.07 -7.17
N ILE A 258 -10.99 14.00 -8.01
CA ILE A 258 -11.56 14.09 -9.36
C ILE A 258 -12.59 12.98 -9.55
N GLY A 259 -13.87 13.32 -9.54
CA GLY A 259 -14.95 12.40 -9.81
C GLY A 259 -14.89 11.84 -11.24
N GLY A 260 -15.09 10.54 -11.39
CA GLY A 260 -14.98 9.83 -12.67
C GLY A 260 -13.55 9.54 -13.13
N TYR A 261 -12.52 9.91 -12.37
CA TYR A 261 -11.15 9.52 -12.66
C TYR A 261 -10.76 8.31 -11.78
N PHE A 262 -10.72 7.14 -12.40
CA PHE A 262 -10.31 5.90 -11.77
C PHE A 262 -8.85 5.56 -12.10
N VAL A 263 -8.21 4.83 -11.20
CA VAL A 263 -6.84 4.30 -11.38
C VAL A 263 -6.86 2.79 -11.18
N CYS A 264 -6.14 2.06 -12.01
CA CYS A 264 -5.81 0.64 -11.82
C CYS A 264 -4.40 0.40 -12.36
N ALA A 265 -3.38 0.60 -11.53
CA ALA A 265 -1.98 0.62 -11.94
C ALA A 265 -1.03 0.17 -10.83
N GLY A 266 0.25 -0.05 -11.18
CA GLY A 266 1.28 -0.42 -10.22
C GLY A 266 1.09 -1.84 -9.69
N LEU A 267 1.02 -2.83 -10.57
CA LEU A 267 0.64 -4.21 -10.21
C LEU A 267 1.81 -5.07 -9.69
N ASN A 268 3.00 -4.49 -9.49
CA ASN A 268 4.10 -5.08 -8.72
C ASN A 268 4.52 -6.49 -9.18
N SER A 269 4.65 -6.71 -10.49
CA SER A 269 4.97 -7.99 -11.13
C SER A 269 3.89 -9.10 -11.00
N VAL A 270 2.79 -8.84 -10.27
CA VAL A 270 1.69 -9.79 -10.06
C VAL A 270 0.44 -9.44 -10.88
N GLY A 271 0.61 -8.67 -11.95
CA GLY A 271 -0.49 -8.15 -12.76
C GLY A 271 -1.35 -9.21 -13.44
N ILE A 272 -0.74 -10.28 -13.96
CA ILE A 272 -1.48 -11.35 -14.65
C ILE A 272 -2.41 -12.06 -13.67
N LEU A 273 -1.91 -12.47 -12.51
CA LEU A 273 -2.69 -13.21 -11.52
C LEU A 273 -3.79 -12.37 -10.87
N SER A 274 -3.57 -11.05 -10.70
CA SER A 274 -4.54 -10.15 -10.08
C SER A 274 -5.53 -9.50 -11.06
N SER A 275 -5.25 -9.51 -12.37
CA SER A 275 -6.00 -8.76 -13.39
C SER A 275 -7.50 -9.10 -13.45
N GLY A 276 -7.86 -10.38 -13.33
CA GLY A 276 -9.25 -10.82 -13.35
C GLY A 276 -10.07 -10.28 -12.18
N GLY A 277 -9.51 -10.36 -10.97
CA GLY A 277 -10.12 -9.84 -9.75
C GLY A 277 -10.24 -8.31 -9.77
N LEU A 278 -9.16 -7.62 -10.11
CA LEU A 278 -9.14 -6.16 -10.19
C LEU A 278 -10.08 -5.63 -11.28
N GLY A 279 -10.10 -6.27 -12.46
CA GLY A 279 -11.02 -5.91 -13.54
C GLY A 279 -12.49 -6.05 -13.13
N ARG A 280 -12.85 -7.11 -12.40
CA ARG A 280 -14.19 -7.30 -11.85
C ARG A 280 -14.55 -6.22 -10.82
N ILE A 281 -13.67 -5.96 -9.86
CA ILE A 281 -13.88 -4.94 -8.82
C ILE A 281 -14.07 -3.56 -9.46
N MET A 282 -13.20 -3.19 -10.40
CA MET A 282 -13.28 -1.91 -11.10
C MET A 282 -14.58 -1.77 -11.91
N ALA A 283 -14.99 -2.81 -12.64
CA ALA A 283 -16.22 -2.80 -13.40
C ALA A 283 -17.44 -2.63 -12.46
N HIS A 284 -17.48 -3.36 -11.36
CA HIS A 284 -18.53 -3.22 -10.36
C HIS A 284 -18.56 -1.80 -9.78
N TRP A 285 -17.40 -1.28 -9.34
CA TRP A 285 -17.31 0.05 -8.76
C TRP A 285 -17.79 1.15 -9.71
N ILE A 286 -17.34 1.10 -10.98
CA ILE A 286 -17.76 2.06 -12.01
C ILE A 286 -19.28 2.03 -12.24
N LEU A 287 -19.88 0.83 -12.25
CA LEU A 287 -21.32 0.68 -12.52
C LEU A 287 -22.22 1.03 -11.35
N THR A 288 -21.76 0.81 -10.12
CA THR A 288 -22.59 0.97 -8.91
C THR A 288 -22.16 2.17 -8.05
N GLY A 289 -21.03 2.83 -8.38
CA GLY A 289 -20.47 3.95 -7.62
C GLY A 289 -19.61 3.55 -6.42
N ARG A 290 -19.45 2.25 -6.12
CA ARG A 290 -18.64 1.75 -5.00
C ARG A 290 -18.14 0.33 -5.23
N PRO A 291 -17.04 -0.10 -4.57
CA PRO A 291 -16.60 -1.48 -4.61
C PRO A 291 -17.55 -2.38 -3.78
N ASP A 292 -17.60 -3.67 -4.11
CA ASP A 292 -18.33 -4.72 -3.37
C ASP A 292 -17.43 -5.52 -2.41
N VAL A 293 -16.18 -5.10 -2.28
CA VAL A 293 -15.18 -5.68 -1.38
C VAL A 293 -14.37 -4.56 -0.72
N ASP A 294 -13.73 -4.85 0.40
CA ASP A 294 -12.81 -3.91 1.03
C ASP A 294 -11.58 -3.69 0.14
N VAL A 295 -11.40 -2.46 -0.29
CA VAL A 295 -10.26 -2.01 -1.12
C VAL A 295 -9.38 -1.00 -0.38
N THR A 296 -9.56 -0.78 0.90
CA THR A 296 -8.85 0.24 1.69
C THR A 296 -7.33 0.11 1.53
N GLY A 297 -6.81 -1.13 1.56
CA GLY A 297 -5.39 -1.41 1.35
C GLY A 297 -4.88 -1.16 -0.08
N PHE A 298 -5.77 -0.97 -1.06
CA PHE A 298 -5.44 -0.74 -2.47
C PHE A 298 -5.91 0.62 -2.98
N ASN A 299 -6.72 1.35 -2.21
CA ASN A 299 -7.30 2.62 -2.65
C ASN A 299 -6.21 3.62 -3.04
N VAL A 300 -6.38 4.27 -4.20
CA VAL A 300 -5.41 5.27 -4.72
C VAL A 300 -5.21 6.45 -3.77
N ASP A 301 -6.23 6.82 -3.00
CA ASP A 301 -6.18 7.95 -2.06
C ASP A 301 -5.30 7.70 -0.81
N ARG A 302 -4.79 6.46 -0.60
CA ARG A 302 -3.86 6.17 0.52
C ARG A 302 -2.49 6.82 0.38
N PHE A 303 -2.12 7.24 -0.83
CA PHE A 303 -0.82 7.83 -1.10
C PHE A 303 -0.75 9.31 -0.75
N ARG A 304 0.45 9.76 -0.36
CA ARG A 304 0.74 11.13 0.05
C ARG A 304 1.79 11.78 -0.86
N ALA A 305 1.76 13.10 -0.98
CA ALA A 305 2.59 13.88 -1.89
C ALA A 305 4.10 13.62 -1.74
N HIS A 306 4.62 13.37 -0.54
CA HIS A 306 6.04 13.07 -0.33
C HIS A 306 6.51 11.82 -1.08
N GLN A 307 5.60 10.86 -1.34
CA GLN A 307 5.92 9.62 -2.05
C GLN A 307 6.19 9.85 -3.55
N LEU A 308 5.82 11.02 -4.10
CA LEU A 308 6.21 11.42 -5.45
C LEU A 308 7.66 11.92 -5.54
N ALA A 309 8.30 12.24 -4.41
CA ALA A 309 9.67 12.73 -4.41
C ALA A 309 10.62 11.71 -5.06
N LEU A 310 11.50 12.19 -5.94
CA LEU A 310 12.39 11.36 -6.73
C LEU A 310 13.28 10.46 -5.87
N ALA A 311 13.88 11.01 -4.81
CA ALA A 311 14.73 10.26 -3.90
C ALA A 311 13.94 9.18 -3.14
N TYR A 312 12.70 9.48 -2.72
CA TYR A 312 11.83 8.51 -2.07
C TYR A 312 11.49 7.35 -3.01
N ARG A 313 11.03 7.64 -4.25
CA ARG A 313 10.69 6.62 -5.24
C ARG A 313 11.89 5.73 -5.58
N ALA A 314 13.06 6.33 -5.80
CA ALA A 314 14.27 5.58 -6.10
C ALA A 314 14.65 4.62 -4.97
N ALA A 315 14.76 5.12 -3.74
CA ALA A 315 15.14 4.31 -2.58
C ALA A 315 14.10 3.21 -2.27
N ARG A 316 12.81 3.56 -2.30
CA ARG A 316 11.72 2.63 -2.00
C ARG A 316 11.60 1.54 -3.06
N THR A 317 11.75 1.86 -4.35
CA THR A 317 11.67 0.89 -5.44
C THR A 317 12.85 -0.08 -5.42
N ALA A 318 14.05 0.39 -5.04
CA ALA A 318 15.21 -0.49 -4.89
C ALA A 318 14.99 -1.56 -3.81
N GLU A 319 14.26 -1.24 -2.74
CA GLU A 319 13.96 -2.16 -1.64
C GLU A 319 12.73 -3.03 -1.93
N ILE A 320 11.63 -2.42 -2.44
CA ILE A 320 10.31 -3.04 -2.42
C ILE A 320 10.20 -4.27 -3.33
N LEU A 321 10.87 -4.30 -4.48
CA LEU A 321 10.87 -5.45 -5.37
C LEU A 321 11.40 -6.70 -4.66
N GLY A 322 12.49 -6.57 -3.92
CA GLY A 322 13.08 -7.68 -3.18
C GLY A 322 12.19 -8.22 -2.06
N THR A 323 11.23 -7.42 -1.58
CA THR A 323 10.29 -7.86 -0.54
C THR A 323 9.31 -8.91 -1.04
N VAL A 324 9.13 -9.09 -2.35
CA VAL A 324 8.27 -10.16 -2.90
C VAL A 324 8.73 -11.53 -2.41
N TYR A 325 10.04 -11.77 -2.34
CA TYR A 325 10.62 -13.02 -1.86
C TYR A 325 11.32 -12.92 -0.51
N ALA A 326 11.28 -11.76 0.15
CA ALA A 326 11.79 -11.64 1.51
C ALA A 326 10.88 -12.35 2.53
N ALA A 327 11.34 -12.52 3.76
CA ALA A 327 10.50 -12.98 4.85
C ALA A 327 9.43 -11.93 5.21
N HIS A 328 8.19 -12.37 5.41
CA HIS A 328 7.05 -11.52 5.81
C HIS A 328 6.65 -11.77 7.26
N THR A 329 7.64 -11.98 8.12
CA THR A 329 7.38 -12.17 9.55
C THR A 329 6.79 -10.91 10.19
N PRO A 330 5.93 -11.04 11.20
CA PRO A 330 5.39 -9.88 11.93
C PRO A 330 6.49 -8.97 12.47
N GLY A 331 6.30 -7.66 12.36
CA GLY A 331 7.23 -6.65 12.85
C GLY A 331 8.33 -6.22 11.88
N ILE A 332 8.43 -6.83 10.70
CA ILE A 332 9.32 -6.34 9.64
C ILE A 332 8.85 -4.96 9.18
N GLN A 333 9.81 -4.06 8.98
CA GLN A 333 9.60 -2.71 8.45
C GLN A 333 10.53 -2.45 7.29
N LEU A 334 10.05 -1.64 6.34
CA LEU A 334 10.89 -1.13 5.25
C LEU A 334 11.92 -0.14 5.81
N ALA A 335 13.16 -0.26 5.33
CA ALA A 335 14.28 0.56 5.79
C ALA A 335 14.37 1.90 5.05
N SER A 336 13.97 1.93 3.77
CA SER A 336 14.00 3.14 2.94
C SER A 336 12.81 4.07 3.21
N GLY A 337 12.94 5.34 2.82
CA GLY A 337 11.84 6.31 2.89
C GLY A 337 11.40 6.67 4.32
N ARG A 338 12.27 6.44 5.31
CA ARG A 338 12.05 6.76 6.72
C ARG A 338 12.28 8.25 7.01
N GLY A 339 11.77 8.73 8.14
CA GLY A 339 12.04 10.09 8.63
C GLY A 339 11.38 11.21 7.83
N VAL A 340 10.28 10.95 7.12
CA VAL A 340 9.58 11.99 6.34
C VAL A 340 8.90 12.99 7.24
N PHE A 341 8.19 12.51 8.26
CA PHE A 341 7.55 13.32 9.27
C PHE A 341 8.05 12.94 10.65
N ALA A 342 8.20 13.93 11.50
CA ALA A 342 8.63 13.77 12.88
C ALA A 342 7.79 14.64 13.81
N SER A 343 7.45 14.08 14.94
CA SER A 343 6.85 14.83 16.05
C SER A 343 7.89 15.74 16.71
N PRO A 344 7.48 16.88 17.30
CA PRO A 344 8.40 17.76 18.03
C PRO A 344 9.08 17.11 19.25
N VAL A 345 8.63 15.93 19.66
CA VAL A 345 9.21 15.18 20.78
C VAL A 345 10.03 13.96 20.36
N LEU A 346 10.29 13.76 19.06
CA LEU A 346 11.01 12.59 18.54
C LEU A 346 12.35 12.35 19.27
N ASP A 347 13.19 13.38 19.40
CA ASP A 347 14.48 13.26 20.08
C ASP A 347 14.35 12.81 21.54
N ARG A 348 13.28 13.24 22.22
CA ARG A 348 12.98 12.82 23.59
C ARG A 348 12.52 11.37 23.65
N MET A 349 11.73 10.91 22.68
CA MET A 349 11.33 9.50 22.56
C MET A 349 12.55 8.61 22.34
N VAL A 350 13.43 8.99 21.42
CA VAL A 350 14.70 8.27 21.17
C VAL A 350 15.57 8.23 22.45
N ALA A 351 15.70 9.35 23.17
CA ALA A 351 16.46 9.40 24.42
C ALA A 351 15.86 8.53 25.56
N GLN A 352 14.57 8.21 25.48
CA GLN A 352 13.90 7.27 26.39
C GLN A 352 14.02 5.80 25.94
N GLY A 353 14.69 5.53 24.81
CA GLY A 353 14.87 4.19 24.25
C GLY A 353 13.68 3.72 23.41
N ALA A 354 13.03 4.63 22.68
CA ALA A 354 11.96 4.27 21.76
C ALA A 354 12.48 3.37 20.63
N TYR A 355 11.77 2.28 20.35
CA TYR A 355 11.82 1.60 19.07
C TYR A 355 10.87 2.31 18.11
N LEU A 356 11.42 2.84 17.02
CA LEU A 356 10.64 3.61 16.05
C LEU A 356 10.14 2.73 14.91
N ARG A 357 8.90 2.98 14.51
CA ARG A 357 8.31 2.41 13.30
C ARG A 357 7.74 3.52 12.41
N ASP A 358 7.65 3.22 11.13
CA ASP A 358 6.96 4.06 10.15
C ASP A 358 5.44 3.91 10.34
N VAL A 359 4.78 5.02 10.61
CA VAL A 359 3.32 5.12 10.67
C VAL A 359 2.90 6.17 9.67
N SER A 360 2.55 5.74 8.46
CA SER A 360 2.11 6.63 7.37
C SER A 360 3.09 7.77 7.07
N GLY A 361 4.40 7.49 7.14
CA GLY A 361 5.50 8.44 6.92
C GLY A 361 5.98 9.16 8.18
N TRP A 362 5.35 8.92 9.34
CA TRP A 362 5.80 9.45 10.64
C TRP A 362 6.71 8.46 11.36
N GLU A 363 7.78 8.96 11.99
CA GLU A 363 8.53 8.20 12.97
C GLU A 363 7.77 8.19 14.30
N SER A 364 7.22 7.03 14.66
CA SER A 364 6.42 6.87 15.88
C SER A 364 7.01 5.78 16.78
N ALA A 365 6.93 5.98 18.10
CA ALA A 365 7.36 4.97 19.05
C ALA A 365 6.37 3.79 19.09
N ASP A 366 6.88 2.59 18.91
CA ASP A 366 6.12 1.34 19.02
C ASP A 366 6.17 0.78 20.46
N TRP A 367 7.34 0.86 21.08
CA TRP A 367 7.61 0.49 22.49
C TRP A 367 8.93 1.11 22.97
N TYR A 368 9.21 1.05 24.26
CA TYR A 368 10.40 1.65 24.87
C TYR A 368 11.25 0.61 25.62
N ALA A 369 12.53 0.50 25.27
CA ALA A 369 13.50 -0.34 25.98
C ALA A 369 13.95 0.26 27.32
N GLY A 370 13.71 1.56 27.53
CA GLY A 370 14.17 2.33 28.68
C GLY A 370 15.38 3.22 28.39
N ARG A 371 15.55 4.25 29.20
CA ARG A 371 16.58 5.28 29.01
C ARG A 371 17.98 4.68 28.89
N GLY A 372 18.67 4.97 27.81
CA GLY A 372 20.05 4.53 27.56
C GLY A 372 20.18 3.06 27.12
N VAL A 373 19.07 2.37 26.92
CA VAL A 373 19.05 1.01 26.37
C VAL A 373 18.71 1.08 24.90
N PRO A 374 19.55 0.55 23.99
CA PRO A 374 19.20 0.47 22.58
C PRO A 374 17.96 -0.42 22.38
N ALA A 375 16.93 0.13 21.76
CA ALA A 375 15.76 -0.64 21.38
C ALA A 375 16.06 -1.46 20.12
N GLN A 376 15.92 -2.79 20.24
CA GLN A 376 16.15 -3.73 19.14
C GLN A 376 14.95 -4.66 19.01
N ALA A 377 14.49 -4.88 17.81
CA ALA A 377 13.46 -5.88 17.49
C ALA A 377 14.05 -6.97 16.61
N GLU A 378 13.68 -8.20 16.90
CA GLU A 378 13.93 -9.35 16.04
C GLU A 378 12.59 -9.82 15.49
N PRO A 379 12.22 -9.41 14.25
CA PRO A 379 10.95 -9.84 13.67
C PRO A 379 10.81 -11.35 13.61
N GLY A 380 9.63 -11.86 13.96
CA GLY A 380 9.41 -13.30 14.01
C GLY A 380 7.97 -13.67 14.37
N TRP A 381 7.63 -14.96 14.25
CA TRP A 381 6.26 -15.47 14.47
C TRP A 381 5.91 -15.71 15.95
N GLY A 382 6.89 -15.81 16.83
CA GLY A 382 6.68 -16.08 18.25
C GLY A 382 6.43 -14.83 19.09
N VAL A 383 6.36 -15.02 20.43
CA VAL A 383 6.37 -13.91 21.39
C VAL A 383 7.69 -13.16 21.27
N GLN A 384 7.59 -11.88 21.03
CA GLN A 384 8.75 -11.05 20.72
C GLN A 384 9.54 -10.68 21.97
N PRO A 385 10.88 -10.49 21.90
CA PRO A 385 11.70 -10.12 23.05
C PRO A 385 11.26 -8.83 23.75
N TRP A 386 10.66 -7.91 23.01
CA TRP A 386 10.16 -6.63 23.52
C TRP A 386 8.80 -6.75 24.26
N PHE A 387 8.15 -7.92 24.27
CA PHE A 387 6.82 -8.10 24.87
C PHE A 387 6.77 -7.67 26.35
N ALA A 388 7.83 -7.93 27.13
CA ALA A 388 7.89 -7.52 28.54
C ALA A 388 7.88 -5.99 28.72
N HIS A 389 8.47 -5.24 27.80
CA HIS A 389 8.42 -3.78 27.79
C HIS A 389 7.02 -3.29 27.50
N TRP A 390 6.39 -3.83 26.47
CA TRP A 390 5.02 -3.51 26.09
C TRP A 390 4.01 -3.88 27.21
N GLU A 391 4.19 -5.03 27.87
CA GLU A 391 3.39 -5.41 29.04
C GLU A 391 3.51 -4.37 30.16
N ALA A 392 4.73 -3.91 30.46
CA ALA A 392 4.97 -2.91 31.50
C ALA A 392 4.33 -1.56 31.15
N GLU A 393 4.42 -1.11 29.90
CA GLU A 393 3.77 0.10 29.42
C GLU A 393 2.24 0.00 29.51
N HIS A 394 1.67 -1.14 29.06
CA HIS A 394 0.24 -1.41 29.17
C HIS A 394 -0.24 -1.36 30.63
N ARG A 395 0.50 -1.99 31.54
CA ARG A 395 0.22 -1.95 32.99
C ARG A 395 0.29 -0.53 33.53
N CYS A 396 1.30 0.26 33.12
CA CYS A 396 1.45 1.65 33.52
C CYS A 396 0.23 2.50 33.13
N VAL A 397 -0.26 2.36 31.90
CA VAL A 397 -1.47 3.06 31.45
C VAL A 397 -2.71 2.64 32.23
N ARG A 398 -2.81 1.35 32.60
CA ARG A 398 -3.96 0.83 33.35
C ARG A 398 -3.95 1.25 34.82
N GLU A 399 -2.79 1.37 35.45
CA GLU A 399 -2.67 1.56 36.91
C GLU A 399 -2.20 2.97 37.31
N ALA A 400 -1.55 3.70 36.38
CA ALA A 400 -0.98 5.01 36.65
C ALA A 400 -1.31 6.01 35.51
N VAL A 401 -0.35 6.33 34.64
CA VAL A 401 -0.53 7.25 33.51
C VAL A 401 0.50 6.97 32.42
N GLY A 402 0.07 7.03 31.17
CA GLY A 402 0.92 7.03 29.98
C GLY A 402 0.72 8.30 29.15
N LEU A 403 1.82 8.81 28.58
CA LEU A 403 1.82 9.85 27.55
C LEU A 403 2.22 9.19 26.23
N MET A 404 1.36 9.29 25.22
CA MET A 404 1.60 8.75 23.89
C MET A 404 1.57 9.86 22.84
N ASP A 405 2.54 9.83 21.95
CA ASP A 405 2.54 10.69 20.76
C ASP A 405 1.65 10.09 19.68
N MET A 406 0.60 10.80 19.33
CA MET A 406 -0.38 10.44 18.31
C MET A 406 -0.40 11.46 17.16
N SER A 407 0.72 12.18 16.97
CA SER A 407 0.81 13.25 15.96
C SER A 407 0.57 12.77 14.53
N PHE A 408 0.70 11.47 14.28
CA PHE A 408 0.41 10.83 12.99
C PHE A 408 -1.10 10.75 12.68
N MET A 409 -1.99 10.83 13.66
CA MET A 409 -3.44 10.82 13.43
C MET A 409 -3.86 11.94 12.48
N ALA A 410 -4.74 11.63 11.53
CA ALA A 410 -5.27 12.60 10.59
C ALA A 410 -6.09 13.70 11.32
N LYS A 411 -5.82 14.95 11.00
CA LYS A 411 -6.50 16.12 11.59
C LYS A 411 -6.96 17.05 10.48
N PHE A 412 -8.27 17.28 10.41
CA PHE A 412 -8.87 18.17 9.43
C PHE A 412 -9.62 19.30 10.14
N GLU A 413 -9.29 20.54 9.77
CA GLU A 413 -10.11 21.70 10.12
C GLU A 413 -11.18 21.87 9.06
N VAL A 414 -12.44 21.94 9.50
CA VAL A 414 -13.61 22.10 8.64
C VAL A 414 -14.30 23.37 9.03
N THR A 415 -14.41 24.31 8.09
CA THR A 415 -14.99 25.64 8.32
C THR A 415 -16.05 25.99 7.30
N GLY A 416 -16.96 26.90 7.64
CA GLY A 416 -17.99 27.42 6.75
C GLY A 416 -19.38 27.36 7.31
N ALA A 417 -20.29 28.16 6.76
CA ALA A 417 -21.66 28.31 7.25
C ALA A 417 -22.46 26.98 7.23
N ASP A 418 -22.09 26.06 6.36
CA ASP A 418 -22.73 24.75 6.21
C ASP A 418 -21.97 23.60 6.91
N ALA A 419 -20.84 23.87 7.60
CA ALA A 419 -19.96 22.85 8.13
C ALA A 419 -20.66 21.88 9.09
N GLY A 420 -21.38 22.38 10.09
CA GLY A 420 -22.12 21.57 11.05
C GLY A 420 -23.16 20.67 10.37
N ARG A 421 -23.92 21.24 9.44
CA ARG A 421 -24.95 20.50 8.67
C ARG A 421 -24.33 19.38 7.80
N VAL A 422 -23.20 19.64 7.13
CA VAL A 422 -22.51 18.66 6.31
C VAL A 422 -21.95 17.54 7.17
N LEU A 423 -21.26 17.89 8.26
CA LEU A 423 -20.69 16.90 9.18
C LEU A 423 -21.75 16.05 9.87
N SER A 424 -22.86 16.64 10.34
CA SER A 424 -23.99 15.87 10.93
C SER A 424 -24.63 14.92 9.91
N ARG A 425 -24.75 15.33 8.64
CA ARG A 425 -25.28 14.45 7.58
C ARG A 425 -24.38 13.25 7.29
N LEU A 426 -23.06 13.41 7.38
CA LEU A 426 -22.10 12.31 7.17
C LEU A 426 -22.00 11.38 8.37
N SER A 427 -22.29 11.88 9.57
CA SER A 427 -22.09 11.20 10.85
C SER A 427 -23.32 10.39 11.26
N THR A 428 -23.12 9.33 12.03
CA THR A 428 -24.18 8.58 12.68
C THR A 428 -24.73 9.28 13.92
N ALA A 429 -24.04 10.30 14.42
CA ALA A 429 -24.46 11.16 15.51
C ALA A 429 -24.62 12.61 15.04
N ASP A 430 -25.45 13.39 15.75
CA ASP A 430 -25.45 14.85 15.60
C ASP A 430 -24.16 15.41 16.17
N VAL A 431 -23.39 16.10 15.34
CA VAL A 431 -22.08 16.69 15.69
C VAL A 431 -22.14 18.20 15.77
N ASP A 432 -23.30 18.81 15.49
CA ASP A 432 -23.52 20.25 15.53
C ASP A 432 -24.16 20.70 16.87
N GLY A 433 -23.73 20.09 17.97
CA GLY A 433 -24.15 20.37 19.34
C GLY A 433 -23.54 21.66 19.91
N ALA A 434 -23.19 21.63 21.19
CA ALA A 434 -22.61 22.79 21.88
C ALA A 434 -21.14 23.04 21.46
N ILE A 435 -20.73 24.33 21.44
CA ILE A 435 -19.30 24.68 21.30
C ILE A 435 -18.51 24.05 22.45
N GLY A 436 -17.40 23.41 22.13
CA GLY A 436 -16.57 22.69 23.09
C GLY A 436 -16.97 21.22 23.29
N GLU A 437 -17.94 20.72 22.54
CA GLU A 437 -18.32 19.30 22.58
C GLU A 437 -17.48 18.45 21.61
N ILE A 438 -17.07 17.24 22.06
CA ILE A 438 -16.41 16.22 21.27
C ILE A 438 -17.41 15.09 21.04
N THR A 439 -17.72 14.79 19.79
CA THR A 439 -18.60 13.69 19.41
C THR A 439 -17.79 12.59 18.73
N TYR A 440 -17.79 11.38 19.30
CA TYR A 440 -17.28 10.17 18.64
C TYR A 440 -18.37 9.62 17.73
N THR A 441 -18.04 9.38 16.47
CA THR A 441 -19.02 8.99 15.45
C THR A 441 -18.36 8.19 14.31
N GLN A 442 -19.19 7.50 13.53
CA GLN A 442 -18.81 6.84 12.28
C GLN A 442 -19.43 7.58 11.11
N TRP A 443 -18.70 7.61 10.00
CA TRP A 443 -19.27 7.93 8.69
C TRP A 443 -19.57 6.62 7.96
N LEU A 444 -20.74 6.54 7.35
CA LEU A 444 -21.23 5.32 6.72
C LEU A 444 -21.48 5.52 5.24
N ALA A 445 -21.28 4.44 4.48
CA ALA A 445 -21.84 4.30 3.14
C ALA A 445 -23.36 4.12 3.18
N GLU A 446 -24.02 4.23 2.04
CA GLU A 446 -25.50 4.11 1.95
C GLU A 446 -26.04 2.75 2.38
N ASP A 447 -25.23 1.69 2.34
CA ASP A 447 -25.59 0.34 2.81
C ASP A 447 -25.27 0.10 4.29
N GLY A 448 -24.73 1.11 4.98
CA GLY A 448 -24.37 1.05 6.40
C GLY A 448 -22.95 0.54 6.66
N GLY A 449 -22.13 0.29 5.64
CA GLY A 449 -20.69 0.01 5.79
C GLY A 449 -19.94 1.19 6.40
N ILE A 450 -18.97 0.93 7.28
CA ILE A 450 -18.16 1.99 7.91
C ILE A 450 -17.13 2.50 6.92
N GLU A 451 -17.17 3.80 6.62
CA GLU A 451 -16.19 4.50 5.77
C GLU A 451 -15.13 5.23 6.59
N ALA A 452 -15.49 5.73 7.75
CA ALA A 452 -14.55 6.33 8.70
C ALA A 452 -15.03 6.19 10.14
N ASP A 453 -14.09 6.00 11.07
CA ASP A 453 -14.28 6.00 12.51
C ASP A 453 -13.46 7.16 13.09
N LEU A 454 -14.13 8.14 13.70
CA LEU A 454 -13.50 9.43 13.99
C LEU A 454 -14.18 10.21 15.12
N THR A 455 -13.53 11.29 15.52
CA THR A 455 -14.14 12.28 16.40
C THR A 455 -14.33 13.60 15.68
N VAL A 456 -15.45 14.27 15.97
CA VAL A 456 -15.73 15.63 15.54
C VAL A 456 -15.83 16.51 16.79
N THR A 457 -15.05 17.61 16.81
CA THR A 457 -15.07 18.60 17.89
C THR A 457 -15.60 19.91 17.34
N LYS A 458 -16.65 20.47 17.93
CA LYS A 458 -17.15 21.81 17.58
C LYS A 458 -16.34 22.87 18.31
N LEU A 459 -15.52 23.64 17.57
CA LEU A 459 -14.67 24.69 18.12
C LEU A 459 -15.33 26.08 18.11
N ALA A 460 -16.18 26.35 17.11
CA ALA A 460 -16.99 27.54 16.97
C ALA A 460 -18.28 27.20 16.20
N GLU A 461 -19.17 28.17 15.99
CA GLU A 461 -20.42 27.91 15.25
C GLU A 461 -20.22 27.38 13.84
N ASP A 462 -19.12 27.80 13.20
CA ASP A 462 -18.76 27.46 11.82
C ASP A 462 -17.39 26.78 11.69
N ARG A 463 -16.83 26.24 12.81
CA ARG A 463 -15.47 25.67 12.85
C ARG A 463 -15.44 24.38 13.64
N PHE A 464 -14.96 23.32 12.98
CA PHE A 464 -14.88 21.96 13.54
C PHE A 464 -13.48 21.38 13.34
N LEU A 465 -13.06 20.52 14.28
CA LEU A 465 -11.89 19.67 14.17
C LEU A 465 -12.33 18.22 14.01
N VAL A 466 -11.91 17.58 12.92
CA VAL A 466 -12.11 16.14 12.69
C VAL A 466 -10.80 15.42 12.91
N VAL A 467 -10.79 14.40 13.77
CA VAL A 467 -9.61 13.53 14.01
C VAL A 467 -9.96 12.11 13.62
N ALA A 468 -9.17 11.54 12.71
CA ALA A 468 -9.37 10.21 12.15
C ALA A 468 -8.07 9.37 12.15
N SER A 469 -8.18 8.08 11.79
CA SER A 469 -7.02 7.20 11.66
C SER A 469 -6.05 7.70 10.57
N ASP A 470 -4.76 7.51 10.82
CA ASP A 470 -3.70 7.77 9.86
C ASP A 470 -3.80 6.88 8.61
N THR A 471 -4.16 5.62 8.78
CA THR A 471 -4.32 4.64 7.67
C THR A 471 -5.48 5.00 6.74
N ALA A 472 -6.52 5.67 7.26
CA ALA A 472 -7.67 6.13 6.51
C ALA A 472 -7.59 7.63 6.14
N HIS A 473 -6.45 8.28 6.30
CA HIS A 473 -6.28 9.73 6.12
C HIS A 473 -6.83 10.23 4.76
N GLY A 474 -6.30 9.70 3.67
CA GLY A 474 -6.72 10.10 2.33
C GLY A 474 -8.16 9.72 2.03
N HIS A 475 -8.59 8.53 2.45
CA HIS A 475 -9.96 8.04 2.30
C HIS A 475 -10.96 8.94 3.06
N THR A 476 -10.66 9.29 4.31
CA THR A 476 -11.50 10.21 5.11
C THR A 476 -11.63 11.57 4.45
N LEU A 477 -10.52 12.13 3.95
CA LEU A 477 -10.55 13.41 3.24
C LEU A 477 -11.36 13.33 1.94
N ALA A 478 -11.21 12.24 1.19
CA ALA A 478 -11.97 11.98 -0.03
C ALA A 478 -13.47 11.86 0.25
N TRP A 479 -13.84 11.14 1.30
CA TRP A 479 -15.23 10.97 1.74
C TRP A 479 -15.85 12.30 2.15
N LEU A 480 -15.12 13.09 2.93
CA LEU A 480 -15.55 14.44 3.33
C LEU A 480 -15.78 15.36 2.11
N ARG A 481 -14.84 15.40 1.17
CA ARG A 481 -14.97 16.20 -0.07
C ARG A 481 -16.18 15.80 -0.91
N ARG A 482 -16.46 14.50 -1.02
CA ARG A 482 -17.68 13.98 -1.67
C ARG A 482 -18.94 14.48 -0.94
N GLY A 483 -18.91 14.43 0.39
CA GLY A 483 -20.03 14.86 1.23
C GLY A 483 -20.28 16.36 1.21
N ILE A 484 -19.30 17.20 0.99
CA ILE A 484 -19.47 18.66 0.90
C ILE A 484 -20.35 19.03 -0.31
N GLY A 485 -20.09 18.44 -1.48
CA GLY A 485 -20.78 18.82 -2.71
C GLY A 485 -20.61 20.31 -3.01
N THR A 486 -21.72 21.05 -3.11
CA THR A 486 -21.75 22.50 -3.38
C THR A 486 -21.98 23.36 -2.11
N ALA A 487 -21.91 22.77 -0.92
CA ALA A 487 -22.11 23.48 0.35
C ALA A 487 -20.97 24.49 0.62
N ASP A 488 -21.27 25.55 1.39
CA ASP A 488 -20.28 26.53 1.84
C ASP A 488 -19.44 25.95 2.97
N VAL A 489 -18.45 25.10 2.58
CA VAL A 489 -17.53 24.39 3.49
C VAL A 489 -16.15 24.36 2.89
N GLU A 490 -15.15 24.74 3.68
CA GLU A 490 -13.74 24.58 3.40
C GLU A 490 -13.14 23.49 4.30
N VAL A 491 -12.23 22.68 3.76
CA VAL A 491 -11.49 21.65 4.50
C VAL A 491 -10.00 21.86 4.33
N ARG A 492 -9.31 21.97 5.46
CA ARG A 492 -7.86 22.09 5.53
C ARG A 492 -7.27 20.90 6.28
N ASP A 493 -6.32 20.20 5.67
CA ASP A 493 -5.51 19.18 6.35
C ASP A 493 -4.45 19.87 7.21
N ILE A 494 -4.58 19.74 8.51
CA ILE A 494 -3.67 20.33 9.51
C ILE A 494 -2.82 19.28 10.23
N THR A 495 -2.75 18.08 9.70
CA THR A 495 -2.07 16.94 10.33
C THR A 495 -0.63 17.24 10.70
N THR A 496 0.11 17.95 9.84
CA THR A 496 1.52 18.29 10.08
C THR A 496 1.72 19.61 10.82
N GLU A 497 0.66 20.36 11.04
CA GLU A 497 0.73 21.66 11.75
C GLU A 497 0.53 21.51 13.26
N TRP A 498 -0.18 20.45 13.68
CA TRP A 498 -0.54 20.22 15.08
C TRP A 498 0.02 18.89 15.57
N ALA A 499 0.84 18.93 16.63
CA ALA A 499 1.19 17.74 17.39
C ALA A 499 -0.02 17.28 18.21
N MET A 500 -0.18 15.97 18.37
CA MET A 500 -1.24 15.36 19.14
C MET A 500 -0.65 14.39 20.17
N PHE A 501 -0.95 14.64 21.45
CA PHE A 501 -0.53 13.76 22.53
C PHE A 501 -1.76 13.26 23.29
N THR A 502 -1.76 11.98 23.64
CA THR A 502 -2.79 11.43 24.53
C THR A 502 -2.19 11.15 25.91
N VAL A 503 -2.89 11.58 26.94
CA VAL A 503 -2.55 11.34 28.35
C VAL A 503 -3.61 10.41 28.91
N GLN A 504 -3.27 9.14 29.11
CA GLN A 504 -4.20 8.09 29.47
C GLN A 504 -3.88 7.48 30.82
N GLY A 505 -4.91 7.06 31.55
CA GLY A 505 -4.77 6.37 32.83
C GLY A 505 -5.41 7.13 34.01
N PRO A 506 -5.56 6.45 35.17
CA PRO A 506 -6.27 7.03 36.33
C PRO A 506 -5.60 8.29 36.91
N LEU A 507 -4.31 8.49 36.67
CA LEU A 507 -3.57 9.68 37.15
C LEU A 507 -3.45 10.79 36.08
N SER A 508 -4.08 10.67 34.91
CA SER A 508 -3.95 11.64 33.81
C SER A 508 -4.34 13.07 34.21
N ARG A 509 -5.44 13.24 34.96
CA ARG A 509 -5.87 14.56 35.44
C ARG A 509 -4.86 15.21 36.40
N ALA A 510 -4.20 14.43 37.25
CA ALA A 510 -3.18 14.94 38.16
C ALA A 510 -1.94 15.44 37.40
N VAL A 511 -1.53 14.75 36.34
CA VAL A 511 -0.43 15.16 35.46
C VAL A 511 -0.80 16.45 34.72
N LEU A 512 -2.01 16.52 34.14
CA LEU A 512 -2.48 17.71 33.44
C LEU A 512 -2.60 18.92 34.37
N ALA A 513 -3.11 18.74 35.59
CA ALA A 513 -3.19 19.81 36.60
C ALA A 513 -1.80 20.34 36.99
N ALA A 514 -0.80 19.46 37.07
CA ALA A 514 0.58 19.89 37.34
C ALA A 514 1.22 20.63 36.16
N ALA A 515 0.89 20.23 34.92
CA ALA A 515 1.38 20.89 33.71
C ALA A 515 0.68 22.23 33.42
N CYS A 516 -0.59 22.38 33.81
CA CYS A 516 -1.44 23.55 33.60
C CYS A 516 -2.02 24.05 34.92
N PRO A 517 -1.23 24.70 35.80
CA PRO A 517 -1.65 25.06 37.18
C PRO A 517 -2.88 25.98 37.26
N GLY A 518 -3.18 26.70 36.18
CA GLY A 518 -4.35 27.59 36.10
C GLY A 518 -5.65 26.93 35.66
N THR A 519 -5.64 25.65 35.35
CA THR A 519 -6.80 24.94 34.77
C THR A 519 -7.33 23.90 35.76
N ASP A 520 -8.64 23.97 36.03
CA ASP A 520 -9.34 22.94 36.81
C ASP A 520 -9.75 21.78 35.91
N PHE A 521 -9.16 20.59 36.18
CA PHE A 521 -9.44 19.33 35.49
C PHE A 521 -10.37 18.40 36.27
N ALA A 522 -11.05 18.85 37.35
CA ALA A 522 -12.08 18.07 38.02
C ALA A 522 -13.24 17.72 37.04
N ASN A 523 -13.93 16.61 37.30
CA ASN A 523 -15.02 16.15 36.40
C ASN A 523 -16.11 17.20 36.20
N GLU A 524 -16.42 17.95 37.23
CA GLU A 524 -17.45 19.03 37.22
C GLU A 524 -17.01 20.23 36.36
N ALA A 525 -15.71 20.57 36.42
CA ALA A 525 -15.14 21.67 35.69
C ALA A 525 -14.73 21.30 34.26
N PHE A 526 -14.29 20.07 34.04
CA PHE A 526 -13.87 19.53 32.75
C PHE A 526 -14.55 18.18 32.50
N PRO A 527 -15.85 18.18 32.09
CA PRO A 527 -16.62 16.97 31.92
C PRO A 527 -16.13 16.14 30.73
N PHE A 528 -16.53 14.86 30.71
CA PHE A 528 -16.26 13.95 29.60
C PHE A 528 -16.81 14.51 28.27
N ARG A 529 -16.08 14.33 27.19
CA ARG A 529 -16.40 14.85 25.84
C ARG A 529 -16.39 16.37 25.74
N SER A 530 -15.62 17.05 26.57
CA SER A 530 -15.44 18.51 26.43
C SER A 530 -14.02 18.85 25.97
N VAL A 531 -13.89 19.98 25.24
CA VAL A 531 -12.61 20.57 24.85
C VAL A 531 -12.47 21.95 25.46
N ARG A 532 -11.24 22.32 25.81
CA ARG A 532 -10.86 23.66 26.22
C ARG A 532 -9.53 24.06 25.61
N GLU A 533 -9.42 25.32 25.21
CA GLU A 533 -8.13 25.91 24.88
C GLU A 533 -7.48 26.40 26.17
N VAL A 534 -6.25 26.00 26.40
CA VAL A 534 -5.43 26.39 27.53
C VAL A 534 -4.04 26.77 27.05
N VAL A 535 -3.43 27.78 27.71
CA VAL A 535 -2.05 28.15 27.43
C VAL A 535 -1.16 27.47 28.45
N ILE A 536 -0.14 26.73 27.97
CA ILE A 536 0.84 26.08 28.81
C ILE A 536 2.17 26.83 28.66
N ASP A 537 2.69 27.34 29.78
CA ASP A 537 4.02 27.94 29.81
C ASP A 537 5.09 26.85 29.74
N THR A 538 5.90 26.89 28.73
CA THR A 538 7.01 25.95 28.56
C THR A 538 8.36 26.67 28.65
N ALA A 539 9.45 25.91 28.80
CA ALA A 539 10.80 26.46 28.81
C ALA A 539 11.18 27.18 27.48
N THR A 540 10.44 26.93 26.41
CA THR A 540 10.65 27.54 25.08
C THR A 540 9.60 28.59 24.72
N GLY A 541 8.68 28.91 25.64
CA GLY A 541 7.60 29.86 25.47
C GLY A 541 6.21 29.23 25.66
N PRO A 542 5.15 30.04 25.57
CA PRO A 542 3.78 29.54 25.71
C PRO A 542 3.38 28.68 24.49
N VAL A 543 2.66 27.63 24.76
CA VAL A 543 2.06 26.70 23.75
C VAL A 543 0.55 26.64 23.98
#